data_057da8599b3bbbc97428b98e4e3872d6
#
_entry.id   057da8599b3bbbc97428b98e4e3872d6
#
_cell.length_a   1.000
_cell.length_b   1.000
_cell.length_c   1.000
_cell.angle_alpha   90.00
_cell.angle_beta   90.00
_cell.angle_gamma   90.00
#
_symmetry.space_group_name_H-M   'P 1'
#
loop_
_entity.id
_entity.type
_entity.pdbx_description
1 polymer ?
#
loop_
_entity_poly.entity_id
_entity_poly.type
_entity_poly.pdbx_seq_one_letter_code
_entity_poly.pdbx_strand_id
1 'polypeptide(L)'
;MSFATSTAVRPEPFVPVSVPVEDRVHAERGEFAAVLSMRHAGPSPVRLRYEWVGPANAPVVVLAGGISAHRHVASNAQFSEKGWAEELVGRGRTLDPQQLRVLAFDFIGADGALDVPIDTADQADALALVLDHLGIRALKAFVGYSYGALVGQQFAIRHRARVRQLVLASGAHRPHPYAAAWRALQRRAVELGQLQCGEDHGLALARQFAMLSYRTPEEFGERFDAAPEVINGRVRVAAEDYLDAAGAQYVARTPVTAYLRLSESIDLHRVDPAAILPPTVVVAVEGDRLVPLADLVGLVEGLGPRGSLRVLRSPYGHDAFLKETDRIDAILATAFRTSGESA
;
A
#
# COMPACT_ATOMS: atom_id res chain seq x y z
N MET A 1 39.00 58.08 0.93
CA MET A 1 37.81 57.23 1.02
C MET A 1 37.60 56.61 -0.37
N SER A 2 37.99 55.36 -0.53
CA SER A 2 37.92 54.64 -1.82
C SER A 2 36.69 53.74 -1.76
N PHE A 3 35.76 53.92 -2.66
CA PHE A 3 34.56 53.01 -2.79
C PHE A 3 34.93 51.84 -3.66
N ALA A 4 34.88 50.61 -3.06
CA ALA A 4 35.03 49.37 -3.77
C ALA A 4 33.73 49.06 -4.54
N THR A 5 33.81 48.98 -5.86
CA THR A 5 32.74 48.52 -6.75
C THR A 5 32.57 47.00 -6.63
N SER A 6 31.45 46.56 -6.09
CA SER A 6 31.02 45.14 -6.06
C SER A 6 30.58 44.77 -7.46
N THR A 7 31.27 43.84 -8.07
CA THR A 7 30.86 43.19 -9.33
C THR A 7 29.82 42.13 -9.02
N ALA A 8 28.57 42.38 -9.38
CA ALA A 8 27.49 41.38 -9.31
C ALA A 8 27.74 40.27 -10.32
N VAL A 9 27.95 39.02 -9.82
CA VAL A 9 28.00 37.81 -10.61
C VAL A 9 26.59 37.54 -11.14
N ARG A 10 26.40 37.58 -12.47
CA ARG A 10 25.17 37.14 -13.10
C ARG A 10 25.05 35.61 -12.96
N PRO A 11 23.91 35.07 -12.51
CA PRO A 11 23.71 33.65 -12.53
C PRO A 11 23.66 33.15 -13.98
N GLU A 12 24.39 32.07 -14.28
CA GLU A 12 24.31 31.42 -15.58
C GLU A 12 22.89 30.89 -15.83
N PRO A 13 22.43 30.97 -17.09
CA PRO A 13 21.09 30.46 -17.43
C PRO A 13 21.05 28.95 -17.21
N PHE A 14 20.03 28.49 -16.48
CA PHE A 14 19.73 27.06 -16.29
C PHE A 14 19.46 26.45 -17.69
N VAL A 15 20.39 25.63 -18.17
CA VAL A 15 20.18 24.82 -19.37
C VAL A 15 19.50 23.53 -18.93
N PRO A 16 18.25 23.27 -19.31
CA PRO A 16 17.62 22.02 -18.99
C PRO A 16 18.37 20.89 -19.72
N VAL A 17 18.90 19.92 -18.96
CA VAL A 17 19.49 18.71 -19.52
C VAL A 17 18.37 17.97 -20.21
N SER A 18 18.35 17.99 -21.53
CA SER A 18 17.43 17.17 -22.32
C SER A 18 17.86 15.71 -22.17
N VAL A 19 17.08 14.92 -21.43
CA VAL A 19 17.21 13.46 -21.37
C VAL A 19 16.94 12.94 -22.79
N PRO A 20 17.81 12.09 -23.37
CA PRO A 20 17.57 11.49 -24.69
C PRO A 20 16.20 10.81 -24.73
N VAL A 21 15.51 10.92 -25.87
CA VAL A 21 14.14 10.39 -26.08
C VAL A 21 14.08 8.86 -25.86
N GLU A 22 15.19 8.16 -26.01
CA GLU A 22 15.31 6.70 -25.80
C GLU A 22 15.23 6.26 -24.33
N ASP A 23 15.42 7.16 -23.36
CA ASP A 23 15.38 6.86 -21.92
C ASP A 23 14.02 7.15 -21.25
N ARG A 24 12.99 7.51 -22.02
CA ARG A 24 11.66 7.77 -21.45
C ARG A 24 10.90 6.48 -21.26
N VAL A 25 10.89 6.00 -20.03
CA VAL A 25 10.04 4.89 -19.61
C VAL A 25 8.59 5.29 -19.84
N HIS A 26 7.85 4.51 -20.64
CA HIS A 26 6.44 4.78 -20.93
C HIS A 26 5.57 4.50 -19.67
N ALA A 27 4.61 5.37 -19.40
CA ALA A 27 3.61 5.17 -18.38
C ALA A 27 2.22 5.50 -18.94
N GLU A 28 1.20 4.81 -18.46
CA GLU A 28 -0.18 5.00 -18.87
C GLU A 28 -1.12 4.86 -17.68
N ARG A 29 -2.08 5.78 -17.58
CA ARG A 29 -3.24 5.69 -16.70
C ARG A 29 -4.46 5.37 -17.52
N GLY A 30 -5.26 4.43 -17.03
CA GLY A 30 -6.54 4.12 -17.64
C GLY A 30 -7.64 3.94 -16.61
N GLU A 31 -8.87 4.07 -17.11
CA GLU A 31 -10.07 3.72 -16.35
C GLU A 31 -11.14 3.16 -17.26
N PHE A 32 -11.96 2.27 -16.73
CA PHE A 32 -13.14 1.75 -17.43
C PHE A 32 -14.22 1.33 -16.42
N ALA A 33 -15.46 1.30 -16.87
CA ALA A 33 -16.58 0.80 -16.10
C ALA A 33 -16.78 -0.71 -16.36
N ALA A 34 -17.13 -1.44 -15.32
CA ALA A 34 -17.48 -2.85 -15.40
C ALA A 34 -18.61 -3.18 -14.43
N VAL A 35 -19.23 -4.35 -14.58
CA VAL A 35 -20.12 -4.94 -13.58
C VAL A 35 -19.35 -6.08 -12.91
N LEU A 36 -19.14 -5.96 -11.60
CA LEU A 36 -18.49 -6.98 -10.80
C LEU A 36 -19.53 -7.73 -9.98
N SER A 37 -19.51 -9.06 -10.02
CA SER A 37 -20.35 -9.86 -9.12
C SER A 37 -19.72 -9.94 -7.74
N MET A 38 -20.06 -8.96 -6.90
CA MET A 38 -19.50 -8.83 -5.55
C MET A 38 -20.05 -9.91 -4.61
N ARG A 39 -19.21 -10.39 -3.73
CA ARG A 39 -19.52 -11.52 -2.84
C ARG A 39 -20.70 -11.25 -1.90
N HIS A 40 -20.83 -10.00 -1.42
CA HIS A 40 -21.84 -9.62 -0.44
C HIS A 40 -22.91 -8.68 -1.00
N ALA A 41 -22.75 -8.17 -2.23
CA ALA A 41 -23.68 -7.20 -2.83
C ALA A 41 -24.22 -7.64 -4.21
N GLY A 42 -23.78 -8.79 -4.73
CA GLY A 42 -24.17 -9.25 -6.06
C GLY A 42 -23.63 -8.36 -7.19
N PRO A 43 -24.27 -8.35 -8.37
CA PRO A 43 -23.81 -7.55 -9.49
C PRO A 43 -23.83 -6.05 -9.17
N SER A 44 -22.66 -5.43 -9.17
CA SER A 44 -22.49 -4.01 -8.82
C SER A 44 -21.66 -3.29 -9.89
N PRO A 45 -22.07 -2.09 -10.32
CA PRO A 45 -21.27 -1.28 -11.22
C PRO A 45 -20.03 -0.78 -10.47
N VAL A 46 -18.87 -0.97 -11.07
CA VAL A 46 -17.59 -0.53 -10.53
C VAL A 46 -16.80 0.26 -11.55
N ARG A 47 -16.01 1.21 -11.09
CA ARG A 47 -15.03 1.91 -11.91
C ARG A 47 -13.65 1.39 -11.58
N LEU A 48 -12.96 0.82 -12.56
CA LEU A 48 -11.64 0.24 -12.43
C LEU A 48 -10.60 1.22 -12.97
N ARG A 49 -9.63 1.58 -12.13
CA ARG A 49 -8.57 2.54 -12.46
C ARG A 49 -7.22 1.88 -12.25
N TYR A 50 -6.33 2.09 -13.18
CA TYR A 50 -4.98 1.53 -13.14
C TYR A 50 -3.95 2.53 -13.64
N GLU A 51 -2.70 2.28 -13.28
CA GLU A 51 -1.52 2.88 -13.87
C GLU A 51 -0.47 1.79 -14.06
N TRP A 52 0.22 1.84 -15.19
CA TRP A 52 1.39 1.02 -15.38
C TRP A 52 2.55 1.87 -15.88
N VAL A 53 3.77 1.43 -15.56
CA VAL A 53 5.02 2.04 -15.98
C VAL A 53 5.98 0.95 -16.44
N GLY A 54 6.65 1.17 -17.59
CA GLY A 54 7.60 0.25 -18.19
C GLY A 54 7.24 -0.15 -19.63
N PRO A 55 8.02 -1.03 -20.27
CA PRO A 55 7.74 -1.47 -21.64
C PRO A 55 6.47 -2.34 -21.71
N ALA A 56 5.66 -2.14 -22.75
CA ALA A 56 4.39 -2.86 -22.91
C ALA A 56 4.57 -4.39 -22.97
N ASN A 57 5.68 -4.85 -23.53
CA ASN A 57 5.98 -6.28 -23.71
C ASN A 57 6.85 -6.88 -22.60
N ALA A 58 7.22 -6.09 -21.57
CA ALA A 58 8.01 -6.58 -20.45
C ALA A 58 7.18 -7.48 -19.51
N PRO A 59 7.83 -8.37 -18.73
CA PRO A 59 7.15 -9.14 -17.70
C PRO A 59 6.42 -8.23 -16.71
N VAL A 60 5.15 -8.54 -16.44
CA VAL A 60 4.29 -7.70 -15.59
C VAL A 60 4.42 -8.10 -14.13
N VAL A 61 4.66 -7.10 -13.28
CA VAL A 61 4.59 -7.21 -11.83
C VAL A 61 3.49 -6.28 -11.32
N VAL A 62 2.53 -6.83 -10.56
CA VAL A 62 1.58 -6.01 -9.82
C VAL A 62 2.21 -5.56 -8.51
N LEU A 63 2.10 -4.27 -8.21
CA LEU A 63 2.46 -3.69 -6.91
C LEU A 63 1.21 -3.11 -6.24
N ALA A 64 0.77 -3.73 -5.15
CA ALA A 64 -0.40 -3.35 -4.38
C ALA A 64 -0.01 -2.99 -2.95
N GLY A 65 -0.26 -1.76 -2.55
CA GLY A 65 0.13 -1.24 -1.24
C GLY A 65 -0.90 -1.51 -0.14
N GLY A 66 -0.77 -0.79 0.97
CA GLY A 66 -1.73 -0.81 2.06
C GLY A 66 -3.07 -0.19 1.67
N ILE A 67 -4.01 -0.16 2.62
CA ILE A 67 -5.41 0.28 2.41
C ILE A 67 -5.55 1.69 1.80
N SER A 68 -4.57 2.56 2.01
CA SER A 68 -4.57 3.94 1.47
C SER A 68 -3.72 4.09 0.20
N ALA A 69 -3.16 3.00 -0.33
CA ALA A 69 -2.40 3.04 -1.57
C ALA A 69 -3.33 3.19 -2.78
N HIS A 70 -2.78 3.75 -3.84
CA HIS A 70 -3.49 4.02 -5.09
C HIS A 70 -2.63 3.56 -6.28
N ARG A 71 -3.16 3.69 -7.49
CA ARG A 71 -2.49 3.25 -8.73
C ARG A 71 -1.14 3.90 -9.00
N HIS A 72 -0.88 5.11 -8.47
CA HIS A 72 0.38 5.83 -8.73
C HIS A 72 1.47 5.41 -7.74
N VAL A 73 2.45 4.63 -8.23
CA VAL A 73 3.50 4.02 -7.38
C VAL A 73 4.77 4.86 -7.29
N ALA A 74 5.16 5.51 -8.39
CA ALA A 74 6.34 6.36 -8.45
C ALA A 74 6.23 7.41 -9.54
N SER A 75 6.89 8.55 -9.35
CA SER A 75 6.99 9.61 -10.34
C SER A 75 7.66 9.10 -11.64
N ASN A 76 7.21 9.62 -12.77
CA ASN A 76 7.73 9.28 -14.08
C ASN A 76 7.59 10.46 -15.05
N ALA A 77 8.03 10.30 -16.29
CA ALA A 77 8.03 11.39 -17.28
C ALA A 77 6.62 11.89 -17.66
N GLN A 78 5.59 11.05 -17.54
CA GLN A 78 4.20 11.39 -17.84
C GLN A 78 3.46 11.93 -16.58
N PHE A 79 3.80 11.41 -15.42
CA PHE A 79 3.16 11.72 -14.14
C PHE A 79 4.23 12.05 -13.11
N SER A 80 4.44 13.33 -12.85
CA SER A 80 5.56 13.85 -12.06
C SER A 80 5.29 13.91 -10.56
N GLU A 81 4.05 13.70 -10.13
CA GLU A 81 3.69 13.65 -8.72
C GLU A 81 4.40 12.49 -8.00
N LYS A 82 4.66 12.64 -6.70
CA LYS A 82 5.31 11.59 -5.90
C LYS A 82 4.35 10.43 -5.68
N GLY A 83 4.81 9.20 -6.02
CA GLY A 83 4.09 7.97 -5.74
C GLY A 83 4.26 7.49 -4.28
N TRP A 84 3.42 6.52 -3.87
CA TRP A 84 3.50 5.95 -2.52
C TRP A 84 4.66 4.97 -2.34
N ALA A 85 5.22 4.44 -3.43
CA ALA A 85 6.35 3.51 -3.45
C ALA A 85 7.57 4.08 -4.18
N GLU A 86 7.75 5.41 -4.14
CA GLU A 86 8.76 6.17 -4.88
C GLU A 86 10.17 5.59 -4.79
N GLU A 87 10.55 5.06 -3.63
CA GLU A 87 11.90 4.56 -3.40
C GLU A 87 12.08 3.08 -3.78
N LEU A 88 11.00 2.38 -4.16
CA LEU A 88 11.01 0.96 -4.52
C LEU A 88 10.96 0.74 -6.03
N VAL A 89 10.44 1.71 -6.79
CA VAL A 89 10.27 1.62 -8.24
C VAL A 89 11.19 2.62 -8.92
N GLY A 90 12.15 2.13 -9.69
CA GLY A 90 13.11 3.00 -10.37
C GLY A 90 14.30 2.26 -10.96
N ARG A 91 15.11 2.99 -11.71
CA ARG A 91 16.33 2.45 -12.32
C ARG A 91 17.27 1.87 -11.28
N GLY A 92 17.72 0.64 -11.50
CA GLY A 92 18.64 -0.06 -10.60
C GLY A 92 17.98 -0.68 -9.37
N ARG A 93 16.67 -0.53 -9.20
CA ARG A 93 15.88 -1.26 -8.20
C ARG A 93 15.43 -2.61 -8.77
N THR A 94 14.96 -3.50 -7.93
CA THR A 94 14.37 -4.77 -8.37
C THR A 94 13.10 -4.53 -9.21
N LEU A 95 12.35 -3.48 -8.89
CA LEU A 95 11.20 -3.01 -9.68
C LEU A 95 11.66 -1.92 -10.66
N ASP A 96 12.57 -2.28 -11.59
CA ASP A 96 13.10 -1.37 -12.60
C ASP A 96 12.14 -1.26 -13.80
N PRO A 97 11.53 -0.08 -14.03
CA PRO A 97 10.63 0.12 -15.17
C PRO A 97 11.32 0.06 -16.55
N GLN A 98 12.63 -0.05 -16.62
CA GLN A 98 13.32 -0.35 -17.89
C GLN A 98 13.26 -1.84 -18.25
N GLN A 99 13.02 -2.72 -17.28
CA GLN A 99 13.04 -4.18 -17.45
C GLN A 99 11.69 -4.85 -17.18
N LEU A 100 10.83 -4.20 -16.38
CA LEU A 100 9.54 -4.70 -15.94
C LEU A 100 8.42 -3.73 -16.29
N ARG A 101 7.24 -4.26 -16.52
CA ARG A 101 6.00 -3.47 -16.54
C ARG A 101 5.40 -3.54 -15.12
N VAL A 102 5.55 -2.46 -14.35
CA VAL A 102 4.96 -2.34 -13.01
C VAL A 102 3.53 -1.84 -13.14
N LEU A 103 2.56 -2.63 -12.72
CA LEU A 103 1.13 -2.33 -12.75
C LEU A 103 0.62 -2.11 -11.33
N ALA A 104 -0.11 -1.04 -11.12
CA ALA A 104 -0.86 -0.80 -9.91
C ALA A 104 -2.30 -0.37 -10.24
N PHE A 105 -3.19 -0.48 -9.28
CA PHE A 105 -4.61 -0.18 -9.46
C PHE A 105 -5.20 0.44 -8.20
N ASP A 106 -6.28 1.20 -8.37
CA ASP A 106 -7.05 1.70 -7.23
C ASP A 106 -7.94 0.57 -6.72
N PHE A 107 -7.98 0.37 -5.41
CA PHE A 107 -8.93 -0.55 -4.81
C PHE A 107 -10.37 -0.07 -5.06
N ILE A 108 -11.27 -0.98 -5.45
CA ILE A 108 -12.68 -0.63 -5.59
C ILE A 108 -13.22 -0.13 -4.25
N GLY A 109 -14.05 0.91 -4.31
CA GLY A 109 -14.57 1.59 -3.13
C GLY A 109 -13.64 2.66 -2.52
N ALA A 110 -12.37 2.78 -2.96
CA ALA A 110 -11.45 3.80 -2.46
C ALA A 110 -11.88 5.24 -2.78
N ASP A 111 -12.74 5.43 -3.78
CA ASP A 111 -13.32 6.72 -4.14
C ASP A 111 -14.62 7.03 -3.36
N GLY A 112 -15.05 6.13 -2.47
CA GLY A 112 -16.29 6.29 -1.68
C GLY A 112 -17.58 6.02 -2.45
N ALA A 113 -17.51 5.60 -3.71
CA ALA A 113 -18.69 5.38 -4.54
C ALA A 113 -19.44 4.08 -4.22
N LEU A 114 -18.82 3.13 -3.53
CA LEU A 114 -19.42 1.86 -3.14
C LEU A 114 -19.74 1.84 -1.64
N ASP A 115 -21.01 1.95 -1.31
CA ASP A 115 -21.50 1.86 0.08
C ASP A 115 -22.12 0.48 0.37
N VAL A 116 -21.32 -0.56 0.10
CA VAL A 116 -21.67 -1.97 0.34
C VAL A 116 -20.46 -2.71 0.88
N PRO A 117 -20.63 -3.86 1.58
CA PRO A 117 -19.49 -4.66 2.02
C PRO A 117 -18.65 -5.12 0.83
N ILE A 118 -17.34 -4.85 0.91
CA ILE A 118 -16.35 -5.22 -0.11
C ILE A 118 -15.46 -6.31 0.46
N ASP A 119 -15.38 -7.46 -0.20
CA ASP A 119 -14.45 -8.52 0.18
C ASP A 119 -13.10 -8.34 -0.51
N THR A 120 -12.02 -8.84 0.08
CA THR A 120 -10.71 -8.90 -0.60
C THR A 120 -10.75 -9.79 -1.85
N ALA A 121 -11.70 -10.71 -1.92
CA ALA A 121 -12.01 -11.48 -3.13
C ALA A 121 -12.53 -10.59 -4.27
N ASP A 122 -13.39 -9.60 -3.94
CA ASP A 122 -13.91 -8.67 -4.94
C ASP A 122 -12.79 -7.80 -5.52
N GLN A 123 -11.80 -7.41 -4.70
CA GLN A 123 -10.61 -6.70 -5.15
C GLN A 123 -9.76 -7.55 -6.11
N ALA A 124 -9.63 -8.85 -5.81
CA ALA A 124 -8.91 -9.79 -6.67
C ALA A 124 -9.61 -9.98 -8.03
N ASP A 125 -10.93 -10.07 -8.02
CA ASP A 125 -11.73 -10.17 -9.25
C ASP A 125 -11.68 -8.86 -10.05
N ALA A 126 -11.70 -7.71 -9.38
CA ALA A 126 -11.51 -6.40 -10.01
C ALA A 126 -10.15 -6.30 -10.73
N LEU A 127 -9.07 -6.75 -10.08
CA LEU A 127 -7.76 -6.82 -10.72
C LEU A 127 -7.77 -7.76 -11.93
N ALA A 128 -8.45 -8.90 -11.85
CA ALA A 128 -8.55 -9.82 -12.99
C ALA A 128 -9.19 -9.13 -14.21
N LEU A 129 -10.24 -8.32 -14.01
CA LEU A 129 -10.84 -7.51 -15.07
C LEU A 129 -9.87 -6.46 -15.64
N VAL A 130 -9.04 -5.82 -14.80
CA VAL A 130 -7.99 -4.92 -15.28
C VAL A 130 -6.98 -5.66 -16.17
N LEU A 131 -6.54 -6.85 -15.76
CA LEU A 131 -5.62 -7.67 -16.55
C LEU A 131 -6.23 -8.11 -17.89
N ASP A 132 -7.52 -8.45 -17.89
CA ASP A 132 -8.25 -8.83 -19.12
C ASP A 132 -8.36 -7.64 -20.08
N HIS A 133 -8.70 -6.46 -19.55
CA HIS A 133 -8.76 -5.23 -20.33
C HIS A 133 -7.41 -4.88 -20.96
N LEU A 134 -6.29 -5.13 -20.26
CA LEU A 134 -4.93 -4.89 -20.73
C LEU A 134 -4.35 -6.04 -21.59
N GLY A 135 -5.09 -7.14 -21.80
CA GLY A 135 -4.61 -8.32 -22.51
C GLY A 135 -3.48 -9.07 -21.78
N ILE A 136 -3.33 -8.87 -20.46
CA ILE A 136 -2.28 -9.49 -19.65
C ILE A 136 -2.77 -10.87 -19.19
N ARG A 137 -2.16 -11.94 -19.71
CA ARG A 137 -2.56 -13.30 -19.39
C ARG A 137 -2.09 -13.75 -17.99
N ALA A 138 -0.85 -13.43 -17.65
CA ALA A 138 -0.26 -13.83 -16.36
C ALA A 138 0.78 -12.82 -15.88
N LEU A 139 0.86 -12.67 -14.57
CA LEU A 139 1.84 -11.87 -13.86
C LEU A 139 3.12 -12.67 -13.63
N LYS A 140 4.28 -12.03 -13.79
CA LYS A 140 5.56 -12.53 -13.29
C LYS A 140 5.50 -12.67 -11.77
N ALA A 141 5.01 -11.63 -11.09
CA ALA A 141 4.84 -11.62 -9.64
C ALA A 141 3.70 -10.68 -9.22
N PHE A 142 3.13 -10.96 -8.07
CA PHE A 142 2.29 -10.03 -7.31
C PHE A 142 3.05 -9.66 -6.03
N VAL A 143 3.35 -8.38 -5.86
CA VAL A 143 3.97 -7.81 -4.66
C VAL A 143 2.88 -7.06 -3.90
N GLY A 144 2.56 -7.54 -2.71
CA GLY A 144 1.49 -6.98 -1.89
C GLY A 144 1.96 -6.58 -0.49
N TYR A 145 1.54 -5.41 -0.04
CA TYR A 145 1.80 -4.92 1.31
C TYR A 145 0.50 -4.72 2.07
N SER A 146 0.42 -5.23 3.31
CA SER A 146 -0.76 -5.07 4.17
C SER A 146 -2.04 -5.48 3.44
N TYR A 147 -2.97 -4.58 3.16
CA TYR A 147 -4.20 -4.86 2.41
C TYR A 147 -3.93 -5.46 1.03
N GLY A 148 -2.93 -4.95 0.32
CA GLY A 148 -2.51 -5.54 -0.96
C GLY A 148 -2.01 -6.98 -0.84
N ALA A 149 -1.41 -7.37 0.31
CA ALA A 149 -1.03 -8.75 0.57
C ALA A 149 -2.25 -9.67 0.73
N LEU A 150 -3.34 -9.18 1.34
CA LEU A 150 -4.61 -9.89 1.45
C LEU A 150 -5.24 -10.11 0.07
N VAL A 151 -5.25 -9.07 -0.75
CA VAL A 151 -5.74 -9.13 -2.14
C VAL A 151 -4.90 -10.11 -2.98
N GLY A 152 -3.56 -10.11 -2.82
CA GLY A 152 -2.66 -11.04 -3.50
C GLY A 152 -2.94 -12.50 -3.17
N GLN A 153 -3.27 -12.81 -1.91
CA GLN A 153 -3.68 -14.17 -1.50
C GLN A 153 -4.97 -14.60 -2.20
N GLN A 154 -6.01 -13.75 -2.20
CA GLN A 154 -7.26 -14.01 -2.90
C GLN A 154 -7.04 -14.17 -4.40
N PHE A 155 -6.21 -13.30 -5.00
CA PHE A 155 -5.90 -13.38 -6.43
C PHE A 155 -5.25 -14.71 -6.80
N ALA A 156 -4.29 -15.18 -6.03
CA ALA A 156 -3.62 -16.46 -6.27
C ALA A 156 -4.55 -17.66 -6.13
N ILE A 157 -5.55 -17.61 -5.26
CA ILE A 157 -6.54 -18.68 -5.07
C ILE A 157 -7.58 -18.67 -6.19
N ARG A 158 -8.12 -17.51 -6.53
CA ARG A 158 -9.23 -17.36 -7.47
C ARG A 158 -8.79 -17.41 -8.93
N HIS A 159 -7.59 -16.89 -9.21
CA HIS A 159 -7.01 -16.75 -10.56
C HIS A 159 -5.69 -17.52 -10.69
N ARG A 160 -5.69 -18.80 -10.29
CA ARG A 160 -4.51 -19.67 -10.08
C ARG A 160 -3.47 -19.66 -11.19
N ALA A 161 -3.90 -19.59 -12.45
CA ALA A 161 -3.00 -19.60 -13.60
C ALA A 161 -2.43 -18.20 -13.94
N ARG A 162 -2.85 -17.16 -13.23
CA ARG A 162 -2.57 -15.77 -13.60
C ARG A 162 -1.44 -15.12 -12.83
N VAL A 163 -0.82 -15.82 -11.89
CA VAL A 163 0.35 -15.32 -11.14
C VAL A 163 1.35 -16.43 -10.89
N ARG A 164 2.63 -16.14 -11.14
CA ARG A 164 3.70 -17.15 -11.00
C ARG A 164 4.34 -17.14 -9.62
N GLN A 165 4.34 -16.01 -8.92
CA GLN A 165 4.96 -15.85 -7.62
C GLN A 165 4.27 -14.76 -6.81
N LEU A 166 4.26 -14.91 -5.46
CA LEU A 166 3.83 -13.88 -4.52
C LEU A 166 4.98 -13.40 -3.65
N VAL A 167 5.00 -12.11 -3.36
CA VAL A 167 5.77 -11.51 -2.26
C VAL A 167 4.80 -10.71 -1.42
N LEU A 168 4.54 -11.15 -0.19
CA LEU A 168 3.50 -10.64 0.67
C LEU A 168 4.09 -10.12 1.98
N ALA A 169 4.01 -8.83 2.23
CA ALA A 169 4.51 -8.22 3.46
C ALA A 169 3.36 -7.79 4.38
N SER A 170 3.46 -8.10 5.66
CA SER A 170 2.54 -7.68 6.71
C SER A 170 1.06 -7.96 6.41
N GLY A 171 0.76 -9.14 5.84
CA GLY A 171 -0.60 -9.57 5.52
C GLY A 171 -0.81 -11.07 5.78
N ALA A 172 -1.51 -11.42 6.86
CA ALA A 172 -1.81 -12.79 7.25
C ALA A 172 -3.02 -13.37 6.50
N HIS A 173 -3.26 -14.67 6.62
CA HIS A 173 -4.39 -15.37 5.98
C HIS A 173 -5.75 -15.06 6.63
N ARG A 174 -5.76 -14.34 7.74
CA ARG A 174 -6.95 -13.86 8.47
C ARG A 174 -6.55 -12.66 9.34
N PRO A 175 -7.49 -11.78 9.69
CA PRO A 175 -7.21 -10.69 10.61
C PRO A 175 -6.96 -11.23 12.03
N HIS A 176 -5.97 -10.64 12.71
CA HIS A 176 -5.78 -10.90 14.14
C HIS A 176 -6.92 -10.25 14.95
N PRO A 177 -7.51 -10.95 15.96
CA PRO A 177 -8.65 -10.42 16.72
C PRO A 177 -8.40 -9.07 17.38
N TYR A 178 -7.18 -8.85 17.90
CA TYR A 178 -6.78 -7.56 18.49
C TYR A 178 -6.82 -6.42 17.46
N ALA A 179 -6.29 -6.64 16.25
CA ALA A 179 -6.33 -5.66 15.18
C ALA A 179 -7.77 -5.39 14.69
N ALA A 180 -8.61 -6.43 14.62
CA ALA A 180 -10.03 -6.29 14.30
C ALA A 180 -10.78 -5.46 15.36
N ALA A 181 -10.47 -5.66 16.65
CA ALA A 181 -11.05 -4.85 17.73
C ALA A 181 -10.66 -3.37 17.60
N TRP A 182 -9.39 -3.06 17.30
CA TRP A 182 -8.96 -1.69 17.01
C TRP A 182 -9.72 -1.06 15.85
N ARG A 183 -9.84 -1.77 14.72
CA ARG A 183 -10.61 -1.28 13.57
C ARG A 183 -12.09 -1.06 13.89
N ALA A 184 -12.70 -1.94 14.69
CA ALA A 184 -14.08 -1.77 15.12
C ALA A 184 -14.26 -0.50 15.96
N LEU A 185 -13.32 -0.18 16.88
CA LEU A 185 -13.37 1.07 17.65
C LEU A 185 -13.15 2.30 16.78
N GLN A 186 -12.25 2.22 15.79
CA GLN A 186 -12.02 3.29 14.84
C GLN A 186 -13.30 3.57 14.00
N ARG A 187 -14.01 2.55 13.52
CA ARG A 187 -15.27 2.72 12.80
C ARG A 187 -16.35 3.35 13.69
N ARG A 188 -16.43 2.95 14.96
CA ARG A 188 -17.35 3.58 15.94
C ARG A 188 -17.02 5.05 16.18
N ALA A 189 -15.74 5.45 16.15
CA ALA A 189 -15.36 6.86 16.23
C ALA A 189 -15.90 7.67 15.04
N VAL A 190 -15.90 7.08 13.83
CA VAL A 190 -16.51 7.69 12.65
C VAL A 190 -18.03 7.81 12.81
N GLU A 191 -18.71 6.73 13.23
CA GLU A 191 -20.15 6.71 13.46
C GLU A 191 -20.57 7.78 14.51
N LEU A 192 -19.83 7.91 15.60
CA LEU A 192 -20.07 8.97 16.60
C LEU A 192 -19.86 10.37 16.02
N GLY A 193 -18.85 10.56 15.17
CA GLY A 193 -18.64 11.82 14.47
C GLY A 193 -19.82 12.19 13.58
N GLN A 194 -20.34 11.23 12.82
CA GLN A 194 -21.53 11.43 11.96
C GLN A 194 -22.76 11.88 12.76
N LEU A 195 -22.93 11.39 13.98
CA LEU A 195 -24.08 11.71 14.81
C LEU A 195 -24.01 13.09 15.49
N GLN A 196 -22.81 13.62 15.77
CA GLN A 196 -22.67 14.77 16.68
C GLN A 196 -21.89 15.96 16.15
N CYS A 197 -20.78 15.76 15.48
CA CYS A 197 -19.85 16.85 15.14
C CYS A 197 -19.39 16.87 13.68
N GLY A 198 -19.96 16.02 12.85
CA GLY A 198 -19.58 15.84 11.46
C GLY A 198 -18.60 14.68 11.26
N GLU A 199 -18.74 14.04 10.12
CA GLU A 199 -18.01 12.79 9.78
C GLU A 199 -16.49 12.98 9.72
N ASP A 200 -16.03 14.17 9.32
CA ASP A 200 -14.60 14.50 9.22
C ASP A 200 -13.90 14.42 10.58
N HIS A 201 -14.55 14.86 11.65
CA HIS A 201 -13.99 14.75 13.01
C HIS A 201 -13.84 13.29 13.45
N GLY A 202 -14.85 12.47 13.17
CA GLY A 202 -14.81 11.05 13.47
C GLY A 202 -13.72 10.32 12.67
N LEU A 203 -13.58 10.66 11.37
CA LEU A 203 -12.56 10.10 10.50
C LEU A 203 -11.15 10.53 10.92
N ALA A 204 -10.96 11.81 11.28
CA ALA A 204 -9.68 12.30 11.82
C ALA A 204 -9.27 11.53 13.08
N LEU A 205 -10.21 11.36 14.04
CA LEU A 205 -9.96 10.61 15.27
C LEU A 205 -9.67 9.13 14.99
N ALA A 206 -10.42 8.49 14.09
CA ALA A 206 -10.14 7.12 13.66
C ALA A 206 -8.73 6.98 13.08
N ARG A 207 -8.27 7.95 12.29
CA ARG A 207 -6.91 7.98 11.75
C ARG A 207 -5.85 8.15 12.85
N GLN A 208 -6.10 8.98 13.85
CA GLN A 208 -5.20 9.14 15.00
C GLN A 208 -5.02 7.81 15.75
N PHE A 209 -6.10 7.09 16.03
CA PHE A 209 -6.02 5.74 16.60
C PHE A 209 -5.26 4.76 15.71
N ALA A 210 -5.44 4.84 14.39
CA ALA A 210 -4.72 4.01 13.44
C ALA A 210 -3.20 4.26 13.52
N MET A 211 -2.75 5.52 13.65
CA MET A 211 -1.33 5.84 13.78
C MET A 211 -0.67 5.17 14.98
N LEU A 212 -1.38 5.08 16.12
CA LEU A 212 -0.88 4.36 17.30
C LEU A 212 -0.78 2.84 17.08
N SER A 213 -1.62 2.28 16.23
CA SER A 213 -1.56 0.85 15.91
C SER A 213 -0.52 0.49 14.84
N TYR A 214 -0.14 1.44 13.97
CA TYR A 214 0.87 1.24 12.93
C TYR A 214 2.29 1.38 13.45
N ARG A 215 2.50 2.22 14.45
CA ARG A 215 3.79 2.60 15.00
C ARG A 215 4.11 1.83 16.27
N THR A 216 5.40 1.80 16.62
CA THR A 216 5.85 1.20 17.89
C THR A 216 5.94 2.23 19.02
N PRO A 217 5.87 1.82 20.30
CA PRO A 217 6.15 2.71 21.42
C PRO A 217 7.56 3.28 21.38
N GLU A 218 8.52 2.51 20.86
CA GLU A 218 9.92 2.90 20.71
C GLU A 218 10.03 4.11 19.79
N GLU A 219 9.38 4.07 18.59
CA GLU A 219 9.34 5.20 17.67
C GLU A 219 8.66 6.42 18.30
N PHE A 220 7.58 6.22 19.07
CA PHE A 220 6.91 7.32 19.76
C PHE A 220 7.79 7.92 20.86
N GLY A 221 8.52 7.09 21.63
CA GLY A 221 9.46 7.53 22.66
C GLY A 221 10.60 8.37 22.05
N GLU A 222 11.19 7.92 20.94
CA GLU A 222 12.25 8.66 20.27
C GLU A 222 11.79 10.03 19.72
N ARG A 223 10.53 10.13 19.29
CA ARG A 223 10.04 11.33 18.59
C ARG A 223 9.34 12.33 19.50
N PHE A 224 8.71 11.88 20.56
CA PHE A 224 7.75 12.68 21.32
C PHE A 224 8.02 12.67 22.83
N ASP A 225 9.23 12.29 23.27
CA ASP A 225 9.65 12.34 24.66
C ASP A 225 9.98 13.79 25.09
N ALA A 226 8.93 14.59 25.24
CA ALA A 226 9.01 15.96 25.73
C ALA A 226 8.04 16.17 26.89
N ALA A 227 8.39 17.11 27.78
CA ALA A 227 7.50 17.47 28.89
C ALA A 227 6.16 18.01 28.38
N PRO A 228 5.03 17.63 28.98
CA PRO A 228 3.74 18.18 28.61
C PRO A 228 3.64 19.67 28.94
N GLU A 229 2.89 20.39 28.14
CA GLU A 229 2.62 21.82 28.32
C GLU A 229 1.17 22.06 28.77
N VAL A 230 0.93 23.18 29.46
CA VAL A 230 -0.44 23.62 29.77
C VAL A 230 -0.77 24.81 28.86
N ILE A 231 -1.67 24.60 27.92
CA ILE A 231 -2.12 25.62 26.95
C ILE A 231 -3.62 25.87 27.16
N ASN A 232 -3.99 27.11 27.45
CA ASN A 232 -5.39 27.48 27.69
C ASN A 232 -6.11 26.61 28.74
N GLY A 233 -5.40 26.24 29.81
CA GLY A 233 -5.95 25.43 30.89
C GLY A 233 -6.12 23.95 30.59
N ARG A 234 -5.56 23.45 29.48
CA ARG A 234 -5.55 22.03 29.11
C ARG A 234 -4.13 21.54 28.94
N VAL A 235 -3.91 20.29 29.37
CA VAL A 235 -2.62 19.63 29.13
C VAL A 235 -2.53 19.21 27.67
N ARG A 236 -1.38 19.49 27.05
CA ARG A 236 -1.04 19.06 25.68
C ARG A 236 0.29 18.29 25.70
N VAL A 237 0.33 17.16 25.01
CA VAL A 237 1.54 16.34 24.87
C VAL A 237 2.09 16.46 23.44
N ALA A 238 3.41 16.28 23.28
CA ALA A 238 4.10 16.48 21.99
C ALA A 238 3.55 15.64 20.82
N ALA A 239 2.98 14.47 21.09
CA ALA A 239 2.40 13.61 20.08
C ALA A 239 1.10 14.16 19.46
N GLU A 240 0.39 15.09 20.12
CA GLU A 240 -0.93 15.57 19.66
C GLU A 240 -0.83 16.30 18.32
N ASP A 241 0.18 17.15 18.12
CA ASP A 241 0.36 17.86 16.85
C ASP A 241 0.57 16.90 15.66
N TYR A 242 1.32 15.82 15.89
CA TYR A 242 1.51 14.77 14.89
C TYR A 242 0.20 14.04 14.57
N LEU A 243 -0.57 13.68 15.61
CA LEU A 243 -1.85 12.98 15.44
C LEU A 243 -2.88 13.87 14.76
N ASP A 244 -2.96 15.15 15.13
CA ASP A 244 -3.84 16.15 14.51
C ASP A 244 -3.52 16.34 13.03
N ALA A 245 -2.23 16.50 12.70
CA ALA A 245 -1.79 16.63 11.32
C ALA A 245 -2.09 15.37 10.49
N ALA A 246 -1.86 14.17 11.07
CA ALA A 246 -2.16 12.91 10.40
C ALA A 246 -3.67 12.73 10.14
N GLY A 247 -4.52 13.14 11.10
CA GLY A 247 -5.97 13.14 10.95
C GLY A 247 -6.43 14.08 9.84
N ALA A 248 -5.99 15.35 9.87
CA ALA A 248 -6.36 16.36 8.88
C ALA A 248 -5.94 15.98 7.45
N GLN A 249 -4.72 15.49 7.28
CA GLN A 249 -4.23 15.03 5.97
C GLN A 249 -5.03 13.83 5.44
N TYR A 250 -5.50 12.97 6.32
CA TYR A 250 -6.27 11.79 5.93
C TYR A 250 -7.67 12.17 5.47
N VAL A 251 -8.36 13.01 6.21
CA VAL A 251 -9.69 13.57 5.86
C VAL A 251 -9.68 14.24 4.49
N ALA A 252 -8.66 15.04 4.21
CA ALA A 252 -8.54 15.78 2.95
C ALA A 252 -8.52 14.90 1.68
N ARG A 253 -8.24 13.60 1.81
CA ARG A 253 -8.05 12.68 0.66
C ARG A 253 -8.87 11.39 0.72
N THR A 254 -9.54 11.12 1.82
CA THR A 254 -10.22 9.83 2.04
C THR A 254 -11.70 10.06 2.33
N PRO A 255 -12.61 9.65 1.44
CA PRO A 255 -14.03 9.65 1.74
C PRO A 255 -14.35 8.74 2.93
N VAL A 256 -15.29 9.16 3.78
CA VAL A 256 -15.70 8.39 4.96
C VAL A 256 -16.21 7.00 4.58
N THR A 257 -17.04 6.90 3.53
CA THR A 257 -17.52 5.61 3.02
C THR A 257 -16.37 4.69 2.62
N ALA A 258 -15.34 5.23 1.92
CA ALA A 258 -14.15 4.45 1.55
C ALA A 258 -13.44 3.89 2.78
N TYR A 259 -13.24 4.72 3.81
CA TYR A 259 -12.62 4.28 5.05
C TYR A 259 -13.40 3.15 5.72
N LEU A 260 -14.72 3.31 5.87
CA LEU A 260 -15.57 2.31 6.52
C LEU A 260 -15.53 0.98 5.75
N ARG A 261 -15.80 1.00 4.44
CA ARG A 261 -15.91 -0.21 3.63
C ARG A 261 -14.58 -0.94 3.43
N LEU A 262 -13.48 -0.21 3.24
CA LEU A 262 -12.16 -0.84 3.14
C LEU A 262 -11.65 -1.34 4.49
N SER A 263 -11.97 -0.67 5.61
CA SER A 263 -11.67 -1.15 6.96
C SER A 263 -12.41 -2.47 7.26
N GLU A 264 -13.70 -2.56 6.90
CA GLU A 264 -14.50 -3.79 7.01
C GLU A 264 -13.95 -4.90 6.12
N SER A 265 -13.47 -4.57 4.93
CA SER A 265 -12.89 -5.50 3.98
C SER A 265 -11.67 -6.26 4.55
N ILE A 266 -10.85 -5.59 5.37
CA ILE A 266 -9.76 -6.28 6.09
C ILE A 266 -10.34 -7.33 7.05
N ASP A 267 -11.41 -7.00 7.78
CA ASP A 267 -12.03 -7.90 8.75
C ASP A 267 -12.76 -9.09 8.13
N LEU A 268 -13.23 -8.94 6.87
CA LEU A 268 -13.82 -10.02 6.08
C LEU A 268 -12.80 -11.01 5.52
N HIS A 269 -11.51 -10.61 5.43
CA HIS A 269 -10.49 -11.43 4.81
C HIS A 269 -10.28 -12.75 5.56
N ARG A 270 -10.43 -13.88 4.84
CA ARG A 270 -10.08 -15.20 5.34
C ARG A 270 -9.80 -16.14 4.16
N VAL A 271 -8.63 -16.75 4.18
CA VAL A 271 -8.24 -17.76 3.17
C VAL A 271 -7.64 -18.99 3.84
N ASP A 272 -7.71 -20.11 3.12
CA ASP A 272 -6.92 -21.29 3.44
C ASP A 272 -5.54 -21.15 2.74
N PRO A 273 -4.43 -21.05 3.49
CA PRO A 273 -3.10 -20.94 2.88
C PRO A 273 -2.75 -22.12 1.97
N ALA A 274 -3.29 -23.32 2.24
CA ALA A 274 -3.04 -24.51 1.41
C ALA A 274 -3.59 -24.34 -0.03
N ALA A 275 -4.58 -23.48 -0.23
CA ALA A 275 -5.15 -23.17 -1.54
C ALA A 275 -4.28 -22.21 -2.39
N ILE A 276 -3.26 -21.56 -1.80
CA ILE A 276 -2.30 -20.69 -2.49
C ILE A 276 -1.25 -21.58 -3.15
N LEU A 277 -1.27 -21.67 -4.47
CA LEU A 277 -0.40 -22.58 -5.22
C LEU A 277 0.95 -21.98 -5.63
N PRO A 278 1.07 -20.68 -5.98
CA PRO A 278 2.34 -20.11 -6.38
C PRO A 278 3.37 -20.09 -5.23
N PRO A 279 4.67 -20.21 -5.51
CA PRO A 279 5.72 -19.92 -4.56
C PRO A 279 5.50 -18.54 -3.92
N THR A 280 5.58 -18.49 -2.59
CA THR A 280 5.23 -17.31 -1.83
C THR A 280 6.32 -16.93 -0.82
N VAL A 281 6.86 -15.73 -0.95
CA VAL A 281 7.73 -15.14 0.06
C VAL A 281 6.88 -14.28 0.97
N VAL A 282 6.85 -14.61 2.25
CA VAL A 282 6.14 -13.87 3.29
C VAL A 282 7.15 -13.02 4.07
N VAL A 283 6.89 -11.72 4.15
CA VAL A 283 7.73 -10.77 4.88
C VAL A 283 6.99 -10.34 6.15
N ALA A 284 7.55 -10.68 7.28
CA ALA A 284 7.07 -10.29 8.61
C ALA A 284 7.91 -9.15 9.18
N VAL A 285 7.30 -8.30 9.98
CA VAL A 285 8.00 -7.28 10.76
C VAL A 285 7.91 -7.67 12.24
N GLU A 286 9.07 -7.80 12.89
CA GLU A 286 9.13 -8.03 14.33
C GLU A 286 8.56 -6.80 15.06
N GLY A 287 7.60 -7.00 15.95
CA GLY A 287 6.92 -5.90 16.64
C GLY A 287 5.70 -5.31 15.89
N ASP A 288 5.34 -5.81 14.71
CA ASP A 288 4.06 -5.46 14.06
C ASP A 288 2.89 -5.91 14.93
N ARG A 289 2.08 -4.94 15.38
CA ARG A 289 0.95 -5.17 16.29
C ARG A 289 -0.35 -5.49 15.55
N LEU A 290 -0.44 -5.10 14.28
CA LEU A 290 -1.61 -5.38 13.45
C LEU A 290 -1.54 -6.78 12.84
N VAL A 291 -0.34 -7.21 12.48
CA VAL A 291 -0.09 -8.52 11.88
C VAL A 291 1.08 -9.19 12.62
N PRO A 292 0.80 -9.78 13.79
CA PRO A 292 1.83 -10.40 14.62
C PRO A 292 2.62 -11.47 13.85
N LEU A 293 3.91 -11.58 14.15
CA LEU A 293 4.81 -12.55 13.53
C LEU A 293 4.25 -13.98 13.58
N ALA A 294 3.58 -14.37 14.67
CA ALA A 294 2.98 -15.69 14.82
C ALA A 294 1.91 -15.99 13.74
N ASP A 295 1.12 -14.99 13.33
CA ASP A 295 0.11 -15.18 12.28
C ASP A 295 0.75 -15.39 10.89
N LEU A 296 1.92 -14.76 10.66
CA LEU A 296 2.68 -14.96 9.42
C LEU A 296 3.47 -16.26 9.41
N VAL A 297 3.93 -16.75 10.57
CA VAL A 297 4.45 -18.10 10.73
C VAL A 297 3.36 -19.11 10.37
N GLY A 298 2.15 -18.96 10.93
CA GLY A 298 1.00 -19.83 10.61
C GLY A 298 0.61 -19.79 9.11
N LEU A 299 0.72 -18.62 8.46
CA LEU A 299 0.54 -18.52 7.00
C LEU A 299 1.57 -19.39 6.27
N VAL A 300 2.87 -19.27 6.63
CA VAL A 300 3.96 -20.02 5.98
C VAL A 300 3.83 -21.52 6.23
N GLU A 301 3.46 -21.94 7.44
CA GLU A 301 3.18 -23.34 7.76
C GLU A 301 2.07 -23.91 6.89
N GLY A 302 0.98 -23.15 6.70
CA GLY A 302 -0.13 -23.56 5.83
C GLY A 302 0.22 -23.58 4.34
N LEU A 303 1.16 -22.73 3.89
CA LEU A 303 1.72 -22.79 2.53
C LEU A 303 2.59 -24.03 2.29
N GLY A 304 3.16 -24.61 3.35
CA GLY A 304 4.07 -25.76 3.29
C GLY A 304 5.34 -25.43 2.47
N PRO A 305 5.80 -26.31 1.58
CA PRO A 305 7.06 -26.11 0.84
C PRO A 305 7.05 -24.93 -0.15
N ARG A 306 5.88 -24.35 -0.40
CA ARG A 306 5.73 -23.16 -1.27
C ARG A 306 5.98 -21.85 -0.53
N GLY A 307 5.94 -21.85 0.80
CA GLY A 307 6.13 -20.71 1.66
C GLY A 307 7.57 -20.52 2.09
N SER A 308 8.02 -19.28 2.14
CA SER A 308 9.26 -18.91 2.83
C SER A 308 9.08 -17.64 3.62
N LEU A 309 9.64 -17.58 4.84
CA LEU A 309 9.52 -16.43 5.73
C LEU A 309 10.78 -15.58 5.67
N ARG A 310 10.61 -14.27 5.64
CA ARG A 310 11.64 -13.26 5.86
C ARG A 310 11.19 -12.35 7.01
N VAL A 311 12.01 -12.20 8.04
CA VAL A 311 11.71 -11.37 9.20
C VAL A 311 12.54 -10.10 9.16
N LEU A 312 11.88 -8.95 9.19
CA LEU A 312 12.50 -7.63 9.33
C LEU A 312 12.45 -7.21 10.81
N ARG A 313 13.59 -6.81 11.36
CA ARG A 313 13.66 -6.08 12.62
C ARG A 313 13.69 -4.60 12.30
N SER A 314 12.65 -3.89 12.73
CA SER A 314 12.48 -2.47 12.44
C SER A 314 11.70 -1.78 13.56
N PRO A 315 12.08 -0.57 13.95
CA PRO A 315 11.32 0.21 14.94
C PRO A 315 10.00 0.74 14.39
N TYR A 316 9.78 0.65 13.07
CA TYR A 316 8.61 1.26 12.40
C TYR A 316 7.34 0.41 12.43
N GLY A 317 7.35 -0.75 13.11
CA GLY A 317 6.16 -1.61 13.25
C GLY A 317 5.54 -1.97 11.90
N HIS A 318 4.22 -1.80 11.76
CA HIS A 318 3.50 -2.15 10.54
C HIS A 318 3.99 -1.37 9.30
N ASP A 319 4.45 -0.12 9.47
CA ASP A 319 4.90 0.73 8.36
C ASP A 319 6.34 0.43 7.88
N ALA A 320 7.01 -0.59 8.44
CA ALA A 320 8.38 -0.92 8.07
C ALA A 320 8.54 -1.19 6.57
N PHE A 321 7.53 -1.75 5.89
CA PHE A 321 7.60 -1.99 4.44
C PHE A 321 7.63 -0.69 3.61
N LEU A 322 7.25 0.47 4.18
CA LEU A 322 7.36 1.79 3.56
C LEU A 322 8.64 2.53 3.96
N LYS A 323 9.32 2.09 5.01
CA LYS A 323 10.48 2.76 5.60
C LYS A 323 11.80 2.03 5.33
N GLU A 324 11.76 0.70 5.30
CA GLU A 324 12.91 -0.17 5.09
C GLU A 324 13.08 -0.54 3.61
N THR A 325 12.98 0.44 2.73
CA THR A 325 12.89 0.26 1.27
C THR A 325 14.06 -0.54 0.68
N ASP A 326 15.29 -0.31 1.12
CA ASP A 326 16.45 -1.05 0.64
C ASP A 326 16.44 -2.53 1.07
N ARG A 327 15.94 -2.81 2.28
CA ARG A 327 15.80 -4.18 2.77
C ARG A 327 14.68 -4.93 2.06
N ILE A 328 13.58 -4.24 1.77
CA ILE A 328 12.48 -4.77 0.95
C ILE A 328 12.98 -5.04 -0.47
N ASP A 329 13.71 -4.13 -1.09
CA ASP A 329 14.29 -4.32 -2.42
C ASP A 329 15.21 -5.54 -2.49
N ALA A 330 16.07 -5.74 -1.49
CA ALA A 330 16.94 -6.92 -1.40
C ALA A 330 16.14 -8.24 -1.28
N ILE A 331 15.02 -8.22 -0.56
CA ILE A 331 14.11 -9.38 -0.46
C ILE A 331 13.46 -9.66 -1.83
N LEU A 332 12.96 -8.62 -2.51
CA LEU A 332 12.38 -8.74 -3.85
C LEU A 332 13.41 -9.29 -4.85
N ALA A 333 14.64 -8.76 -4.83
CA ALA A 333 15.72 -9.25 -5.69
C ALA A 333 16.01 -10.73 -5.48
N THR A 334 16.03 -11.19 -4.23
CA THR A 334 16.22 -12.61 -3.91
C THR A 334 15.04 -13.45 -4.38
N ALA A 335 13.79 -12.99 -4.14
CA ALA A 335 12.59 -13.69 -4.55
C ALA A 335 12.53 -13.87 -6.08
N PHE A 336 12.88 -12.84 -6.84
CA PHE A 336 12.82 -12.88 -8.31
C PHE A 336 13.90 -13.74 -8.96
N ARG A 337 15.06 -13.93 -8.31
CA ARG A 337 16.12 -14.85 -8.78
C ARG A 337 15.72 -16.31 -8.64
N THR A 338 15.17 -16.68 -7.48
CA THR A 338 14.77 -18.09 -7.21
C THR A 338 13.66 -18.59 -8.13
N SER A 339 12.86 -17.68 -8.70
CA SER A 339 11.82 -18.05 -9.67
C SER A 339 12.35 -18.22 -11.11
N GLY A 340 13.51 -17.69 -11.42
CA GLY A 340 14.14 -17.78 -12.75
C GLY A 340 14.91 -19.08 -12.99
N GLU A 341 15.32 -19.77 -11.93
CA GLU A 341 16.10 -21.03 -12.01
C GLU A 341 15.21 -22.29 -12.16
N SER A 342 13.88 -22.14 -12.06
CA SER A 342 12.91 -23.25 -12.13
C SER A 342 12.07 -23.27 -13.41
N ALA A 343 12.49 -22.52 -14.46
CA ALA A 343 11.76 -22.40 -15.73
C ALA A 343 12.47 -23.12 -16.87
#